data_6fce8afaab462fd4e356df43990e10d8
#
_entry.id   6fce8afaab462fd4e356df43990e10d8
#
_cell.length_a   1.000
_cell.length_b   1.000
_cell.length_c   1.000
_cell.angle_alpha   90.00
_cell.angle_beta   90.00
_cell.angle_gamma   90.00
#
_symmetry.space_group_name_H-M   'P 1'
#
loop_
_entity.id
_entity.type
_entity.pdbx_description
1 polymer ?
#
loop_
_entity_poly.entity_id
_entity_poly.type
_entity_poly.pdbx_seq_one_letter_code
_entity_poly.pdbx_strand_id
1 'polypeptide(L)'
;MAGIIGGNLTKTGILGIIAGYPNEAMETLLDQYEKDVRQLAADRKLPNATVLRAYANSWEDEELGKEIANQMIGKGADVLFIYANKVGNGCIEAAKENGVKVIGFSENQNDLAPGTVAASIKFDFGKIYSWILEHYMDGKLNGNEVYGVGIEEEIFIPIFTDEVPKEVQQTVENNMK
;
A
#
# COMPACT_ATOMS: atom_id res chain seq x y z
N MET A 1 5.54 3.83 -4.88
CA MET A 1 4.77 2.77 -5.58
C MET A 1 3.27 2.86 -5.31
N ALA A 2 2.79 2.42 -4.16
CA ALA A 2 1.33 2.40 -3.88
C ALA A 2 0.65 3.74 -4.09
N GLY A 3 1.26 4.86 -3.67
CA GLY A 3 0.73 6.20 -3.89
C GLY A 3 0.62 6.58 -5.38
N ILE A 4 1.60 6.16 -6.20
CA ILE A 4 1.56 6.34 -7.65
C ILE A 4 0.38 5.55 -8.25
N ILE A 5 0.20 4.29 -7.84
CA ILE A 5 -0.91 3.46 -8.32
C ILE A 5 -2.24 4.09 -7.88
N GLY A 6 -2.42 4.34 -6.59
CA GLY A 6 -3.66 4.88 -6.03
C GLY A 6 -4.03 6.25 -6.61
N GLY A 7 -3.06 7.17 -6.69
CA GLY A 7 -3.26 8.50 -7.27
C GLY A 7 -3.64 8.48 -8.76
N ASN A 8 -3.23 7.46 -9.49
CA ASN A 8 -3.64 7.28 -10.89
C ASN A 8 -4.99 6.57 -11.03
N LEU A 9 -5.35 5.66 -10.14
CA LEU A 9 -6.61 4.90 -10.20
C LEU A 9 -7.81 5.68 -9.69
N THR A 10 -7.62 6.56 -8.70
CA THR A 10 -8.75 7.30 -8.12
C THR A 10 -9.47 8.18 -9.15
N LYS A 11 -10.79 8.20 -9.04
CA LYS A 11 -11.69 9.05 -9.82
C LYS A 11 -12.31 10.16 -8.96
N THR A 12 -12.54 9.88 -7.68
CA THR A 12 -13.12 10.82 -6.72
C THR A 12 -12.08 11.76 -6.11
N GLY A 13 -10.80 11.38 -6.12
CA GLY A 13 -9.74 12.06 -5.37
C GLY A 13 -9.74 11.70 -3.88
N ILE A 14 -10.63 10.81 -3.42
CA ILE A 14 -10.70 10.36 -2.03
C ILE A 14 -10.18 8.92 -1.96
N LEU A 15 -9.11 8.72 -1.21
CA LEU A 15 -8.51 7.40 -0.99
C LEU A 15 -8.51 7.05 0.49
N GLY A 16 -8.45 5.75 0.79
CA GLY A 16 -8.33 5.25 2.16
C GLY A 16 -7.01 4.55 2.41
N ILE A 17 -6.47 4.70 3.62
CA ILE A 17 -5.40 3.87 4.16
C ILE A 17 -5.94 3.17 5.40
N ILE A 18 -5.81 1.85 5.43
CA ILE A 18 -6.17 1.05 6.59
C ILE A 18 -4.93 0.27 7.02
N ALA A 19 -4.47 0.53 8.24
CA ALA A 19 -3.28 -0.08 8.82
C ALA A 19 -3.61 -0.81 10.13
N GLY A 20 -2.76 -1.76 10.54
CA GLY A 20 -2.93 -2.50 11.78
C GLY A 20 -2.68 -1.64 13.00
N TYR A 21 -1.43 -1.37 13.31
CA TYR A 21 -1.00 -0.53 14.45
C TYR A 21 -0.05 0.57 13.96
N PRO A 22 -0.11 1.78 14.54
CA PRO A 22 0.85 2.82 14.21
C PRO A 22 2.26 2.46 14.72
N ASN A 23 3.27 2.70 13.88
CA ASN A 23 4.68 2.67 14.25
C ASN A 23 5.48 3.60 13.32
N GLU A 24 6.66 4.05 13.75
CA GLU A 24 7.43 5.08 13.06
C GLU A 24 7.78 4.72 11.61
N ALA A 25 8.19 3.48 11.35
CA ALA A 25 8.53 3.04 9.99
C ALA A 25 7.29 3.03 9.07
N MET A 26 6.15 2.58 9.59
CA MET A 26 4.89 2.61 8.87
C MET A 26 4.42 4.03 8.59
N GLU A 27 4.48 4.93 9.57
CA GLU A 27 4.08 6.34 9.39
C GLU A 27 4.84 6.99 8.24
N THR A 28 6.16 6.80 8.19
CA THR A 28 7.00 7.30 7.09
C THR A 28 6.52 6.80 5.72
N LEU A 29 6.18 5.52 5.62
CA LEU A 29 5.67 4.90 4.39
C LEU A 29 4.30 5.48 4.00
N LEU A 30 3.39 5.63 4.97
CA LEU A 30 2.05 6.16 4.73
C LEU A 30 2.07 7.65 4.39
N ASP A 31 2.97 8.43 4.99
CA ASP A 31 3.17 9.85 4.65
C ASP A 31 3.67 10.02 3.21
N GLN A 32 4.59 9.16 2.76
CA GLN A 32 5.03 9.15 1.37
C GLN A 32 3.88 8.77 0.42
N TYR A 33 3.05 7.79 0.79
CA TYR A 33 1.84 7.45 0.03
C TYR A 33 0.93 8.68 -0.15
N GLU A 34 0.62 9.38 0.93
CA GLU A 34 -0.22 10.59 0.88
C GLU A 34 0.37 11.69 0.01
N LYS A 35 1.68 11.90 0.11
CA LYS A 35 2.40 12.90 -0.71
C LYS A 35 2.28 12.57 -2.20
N ASP A 36 2.52 11.32 -2.58
CA ASP A 36 2.42 10.87 -3.98
C ASP A 36 0.99 11.04 -4.51
N VAL A 37 -0.02 10.63 -3.72
CA VAL A 37 -1.44 10.79 -4.08
C VAL A 37 -1.79 12.26 -4.30
N ARG A 38 -1.41 13.16 -3.39
CA ARG A 38 -1.71 14.58 -3.49
C ARG A 38 -1.05 15.23 -4.71
N GLN A 39 0.20 14.87 -5.00
CA GLN A 39 0.91 15.36 -6.18
C GLN A 39 0.21 14.93 -7.46
N LEU A 40 -0.09 13.64 -7.60
CA LEU A 40 -0.73 13.10 -8.80
C LEU A 40 -2.15 13.61 -9.01
N ALA A 41 -2.90 13.77 -7.92
CA ALA A 41 -4.23 14.34 -8.01
C ALA A 41 -4.19 15.80 -8.48
N ALA A 42 -3.22 16.59 -8.01
CA ALA A 42 -3.00 17.96 -8.48
C ALA A 42 -2.64 17.99 -9.97
N ASP A 43 -1.74 17.11 -10.42
CA ASP A 43 -1.34 16.99 -11.83
C ASP A 43 -2.52 16.62 -12.74
N ARG A 44 -3.42 15.76 -12.25
CA ARG A 44 -4.66 15.34 -12.93
C ARG A 44 -5.81 16.32 -12.75
N LYS A 45 -5.61 17.43 -12.03
CA LYS A 45 -6.63 18.45 -11.73
C LYS A 45 -7.86 17.87 -11.00
N LEU A 46 -7.66 16.84 -10.19
CA LEU A 46 -8.73 16.32 -9.33
C LEU A 46 -8.93 17.28 -8.15
N PRO A 47 -10.16 17.71 -7.89
CA PRO A 47 -10.41 18.61 -6.77
C PRO A 47 -10.20 17.89 -5.43
N ASN A 48 -9.50 18.55 -4.50
CA ASN A 48 -9.45 18.17 -3.08
C ASN A 48 -9.02 16.72 -2.81
N ALA A 49 -7.86 16.30 -3.34
CA ALA A 49 -7.31 14.98 -3.02
C ALA A 49 -7.19 14.81 -1.50
N THR A 50 -7.92 13.83 -0.98
CA THR A 50 -8.00 13.53 0.44
C THR A 50 -7.62 12.08 0.67
N VAL A 51 -6.72 11.83 1.60
CA VAL A 51 -6.40 10.49 2.06
C VAL A 51 -6.96 10.32 3.49
N LEU A 52 -7.92 9.42 3.63
CA LEU A 52 -8.48 9.00 4.91
C LEU A 52 -7.56 7.96 5.51
N ARG A 53 -7.11 8.12 6.74
CA ARG A 53 -6.23 7.17 7.43
C ARG A 53 -6.93 6.61 8.68
N ALA A 54 -6.87 5.30 8.86
CA ALA A 54 -7.34 4.63 10.06
C ALA A 54 -6.41 3.48 10.48
N TYR A 55 -6.35 3.24 11.78
CA TYR A 55 -5.66 2.11 12.39
C TYR A 55 -6.70 1.20 13.04
N ALA A 56 -6.67 -0.08 12.68
CA ALA A 56 -7.58 -1.07 13.25
C ALA A 56 -7.23 -1.41 14.70
N ASN A 57 -5.98 -1.13 15.13
CA ASN A 57 -5.43 -1.62 16.41
C ASN A 57 -5.59 -3.13 16.58
N SER A 58 -5.57 -3.85 15.47
CA SER A 58 -5.63 -5.29 15.34
C SER A 58 -4.90 -5.73 14.08
N TRP A 59 -4.43 -6.98 14.04
CA TRP A 59 -3.93 -7.65 12.84
C TRP A 59 -4.88 -8.76 12.37
N GLU A 60 -5.84 -9.15 13.21
CA GLU A 60 -6.62 -10.38 13.05
C GLU A 60 -8.12 -10.15 12.85
N ASP A 61 -8.66 -8.99 13.22
CA ASP A 61 -10.10 -8.70 13.23
C ASP A 61 -10.61 -8.29 11.86
N GLU A 62 -11.09 -9.26 11.07
CA GLU A 62 -11.62 -9.07 9.72
C GLU A 62 -12.91 -8.23 9.72
N GLU A 63 -13.80 -8.43 10.71
CA GLU A 63 -15.06 -7.67 10.79
C GLU A 63 -14.79 -6.18 11.01
N LEU A 64 -13.86 -5.85 11.90
CA LEU A 64 -13.42 -4.48 12.10
C LEU A 64 -12.81 -3.88 10.83
N GLY A 65 -12.02 -4.68 10.08
CA GLY A 65 -11.48 -4.28 8.79
C GLY A 65 -12.58 -3.91 7.79
N LYS A 66 -13.61 -4.75 7.70
CA LYS A 66 -14.78 -4.51 6.85
C LYS A 66 -15.54 -3.25 7.27
N GLU A 67 -15.73 -3.03 8.56
CA GLU A 67 -16.40 -1.84 9.08
C GLU A 67 -15.62 -0.56 8.72
N ILE A 68 -14.31 -0.52 8.98
CA ILE A 68 -13.46 0.64 8.68
C ILE A 68 -13.47 0.94 7.18
N ALA A 69 -13.33 -0.08 6.32
CA ALA A 69 -13.40 0.08 4.88
C ALA A 69 -14.73 0.65 4.41
N ASN A 70 -15.86 0.13 4.92
CA ASN A 70 -17.19 0.65 4.60
C ASN A 70 -17.37 2.11 5.03
N GLN A 71 -16.83 2.51 6.19
CA GLN A 71 -16.86 3.91 6.63
C GLN A 71 -16.08 4.83 5.68
N MET A 72 -14.93 4.40 5.16
CA MET A 72 -14.15 5.18 4.19
C MET A 72 -14.83 5.24 2.83
N ILE A 73 -15.38 4.14 2.36
CA ILE A 73 -16.15 4.05 1.11
C ILE A 73 -17.38 4.95 1.20
N GLY A 74 -18.09 4.94 2.33
CA GLY A 74 -19.23 5.83 2.59
C GLY A 74 -18.87 7.33 2.58
N LYS A 75 -17.60 7.68 2.79
CA LYS A 75 -17.05 9.03 2.63
C LYS A 75 -16.55 9.33 1.22
N GLY A 76 -16.72 8.41 0.29
CA GLY A 76 -16.37 8.56 -1.12
C GLY A 76 -15.00 8.01 -1.52
N ALA A 77 -14.31 7.26 -0.66
CA ALA A 77 -13.06 6.60 -1.03
C ALA A 77 -13.33 5.56 -2.13
N ASP A 78 -12.59 5.63 -3.23
CA ASP A 78 -12.69 4.73 -4.38
C ASP A 78 -11.44 3.88 -4.62
N VAL A 79 -10.39 4.12 -3.83
CA VAL A 79 -9.18 3.30 -3.76
C VAL A 79 -8.77 3.14 -2.30
N LEU A 80 -8.52 1.91 -1.86
CA LEU A 80 -8.03 1.60 -0.53
C LEU A 80 -6.60 1.01 -0.61
N PHE A 81 -5.67 1.55 0.18
CA PHE A 81 -4.38 0.94 0.44
C PHE A 81 -4.42 0.23 1.79
N ILE A 82 -4.12 -1.06 1.80
CA ILE A 82 -4.30 -1.91 2.97
C ILE A 82 -2.95 -2.39 3.47
N TYR A 83 -2.60 -1.97 4.69
CA TYR A 83 -1.41 -2.38 5.43
C TYR A 83 -1.82 -3.07 6.75
N ALA A 84 -2.60 -4.16 6.64
CA ALA A 84 -3.19 -4.79 7.82
C ALA A 84 -3.53 -6.27 7.54
N ASN A 85 -2.69 -7.16 7.90
CA ASN A 85 -2.76 -8.62 7.79
C ASN A 85 -4.21 -9.17 7.55
N LYS A 86 -4.82 -9.96 8.47
CA LYS A 86 -6.19 -10.50 8.27
C LYS A 86 -7.29 -9.44 8.31
N VAL A 87 -7.09 -8.34 9.04
CA VAL A 87 -7.95 -7.15 8.92
C VAL A 87 -8.14 -6.75 7.46
N GLY A 88 -7.08 -6.92 6.65
CA GLY A 88 -7.11 -6.65 5.22
C GLY A 88 -8.10 -7.50 4.44
N ASN A 89 -8.40 -8.73 4.85
CA ASN A 89 -9.38 -9.58 4.18
C ASN A 89 -10.78 -8.95 4.24
N GLY A 90 -11.18 -8.46 5.42
CA GLY A 90 -12.43 -7.73 5.59
C GLY A 90 -12.49 -6.45 4.77
N CYS A 91 -11.36 -5.72 4.66
CA CYS A 91 -11.28 -4.55 3.79
C CYS A 91 -11.46 -4.90 2.31
N ILE A 92 -10.85 -6.00 1.84
CA ILE A 92 -10.98 -6.48 0.46
C ILE A 92 -12.43 -6.91 0.18
N GLU A 93 -13.08 -7.58 1.14
CA GLU A 93 -14.50 -7.95 1.02
C GLU A 93 -15.40 -6.73 0.87
N ALA A 94 -15.25 -5.72 1.75
CA ALA A 94 -15.98 -4.47 1.65
C ALA A 94 -15.75 -3.75 0.31
N ALA A 95 -14.50 -3.69 -0.14
CA ALA A 95 -14.14 -3.09 -1.42
C ALA A 95 -14.80 -3.81 -2.60
N LYS A 96 -14.83 -5.16 -2.58
CA LYS A 96 -15.47 -5.99 -3.60
C LYS A 96 -16.99 -5.75 -3.65
N GLU A 97 -17.65 -5.71 -2.49
CA GLU A 97 -19.07 -5.45 -2.40
C GLU A 97 -19.49 -4.09 -2.96
N ASN A 98 -18.60 -3.09 -2.85
CA ASN A 98 -18.84 -1.70 -3.25
C ASN A 98 -18.17 -1.31 -4.58
N GLY A 99 -17.47 -2.21 -5.27
CA GLY A 99 -16.80 -1.92 -6.55
C GLY A 99 -15.62 -0.94 -6.43
N VAL A 100 -14.98 -0.88 -5.27
CA VAL A 100 -13.82 -0.02 -4.95
C VAL A 100 -12.52 -0.77 -5.22
N LYS A 101 -11.46 -0.08 -5.64
CA LYS A 101 -10.17 -0.70 -5.90
C LYS A 101 -9.33 -0.83 -4.64
N VAL A 102 -8.52 -1.87 -4.60
CA VAL A 102 -7.60 -2.17 -3.49
C VAL A 102 -6.16 -2.24 -4.00
N ILE A 103 -5.24 -1.72 -3.21
CA ILE A 103 -3.82 -1.97 -3.30
C ILE A 103 -3.43 -2.75 -2.05
N GLY A 104 -3.01 -4.01 -2.22
CA GLY A 104 -2.59 -4.89 -1.14
C GLY A 104 -1.12 -4.67 -0.77
N PHE A 105 -0.72 -5.16 0.40
CA PHE A 105 0.65 -5.07 0.90
C PHE A 105 1.09 -6.37 1.57
N SER A 106 2.41 -6.60 1.62
CA SER A 106 3.12 -7.73 2.22
C SER A 106 3.17 -8.97 1.32
N GLU A 107 2.04 -9.45 0.84
CA GLU A 107 1.91 -10.64 0.00
C GLU A 107 1.20 -10.31 -1.32
N ASN A 108 1.22 -11.27 -2.26
CA ASN A 108 0.37 -11.17 -3.45
C ASN A 108 -1.08 -11.49 -3.08
N GLN A 109 -1.92 -10.47 -3.08
CA GLN A 109 -3.36 -10.56 -2.76
C GLN A 109 -4.26 -10.47 -3.99
N ASN A 110 -3.69 -10.41 -5.20
CA ASN A 110 -4.45 -10.17 -6.43
C ASN A 110 -5.55 -11.21 -6.66
N ASP A 111 -5.30 -12.47 -6.29
CA ASP A 111 -6.23 -13.58 -6.48
C ASP A 111 -7.35 -13.64 -5.42
N LEU A 112 -7.26 -12.88 -4.32
CA LEU A 112 -8.30 -12.84 -3.28
C LEU A 112 -9.58 -12.20 -3.80
N ALA A 113 -9.47 -11.19 -4.66
CA ALA A 113 -10.60 -10.52 -5.27
C ALA A 113 -10.24 -9.97 -6.66
N PRO A 114 -10.24 -10.82 -7.71
CA PRO A 114 -9.96 -10.40 -9.07
C PRO A 114 -10.88 -9.25 -9.50
N GLY A 115 -10.32 -8.24 -10.16
CA GLY A 115 -11.04 -7.02 -10.55
C GLY A 115 -11.22 -5.99 -9.43
N THR A 116 -11.00 -6.37 -8.17
CA THR A 116 -11.02 -5.47 -6.99
C THR A 116 -9.60 -5.13 -6.56
N VAL A 117 -8.77 -6.13 -6.31
CA VAL A 117 -7.34 -5.90 -6.01
C VAL A 117 -6.64 -5.55 -7.32
N ALA A 118 -6.26 -4.28 -7.46
CA ALA A 118 -5.63 -3.76 -8.66
C ALA A 118 -4.12 -4.05 -8.70
N ALA A 119 -3.49 -4.04 -7.53
CA ALA A 119 -2.09 -4.37 -7.38
C ALA A 119 -1.79 -4.83 -5.95
N SER A 120 -0.68 -5.54 -5.78
CA SER A 120 -0.10 -5.87 -4.48
C SER A 120 1.35 -5.41 -4.43
N ILE A 121 1.78 -4.85 -3.31
CA ILE A 121 3.17 -4.55 -3.04
C ILE A 121 3.71 -5.68 -2.15
N LYS A 122 4.35 -6.65 -2.78
CA LYS A 122 4.96 -7.77 -2.07
C LYS A 122 6.22 -7.31 -1.34
N PHE A 123 6.40 -7.83 -0.13
CA PHE A 123 7.59 -7.61 0.69
C PHE A 123 8.48 -8.86 0.67
N ASP A 124 9.71 -8.75 0.18
CA ASP A 124 10.63 -9.87 0.08
C ASP A 124 11.46 -10.02 1.35
N PHE A 125 10.94 -10.79 2.30
CA PHE A 125 11.65 -11.12 3.54
C PHE A 125 12.98 -11.84 3.30
N GLY A 126 13.07 -12.66 2.24
CA GLY A 126 14.31 -13.36 1.90
C GLY A 126 15.44 -12.39 1.57
N LYS A 127 15.15 -11.36 0.78
CA LYS A 127 16.14 -10.30 0.48
C LYS A 127 16.58 -9.53 1.71
N ILE A 128 15.66 -9.18 2.62
CA ILE A 128 16.04 -8.54 3.90
C ILE A 128 16.96 -9.41 4.73
N TYR A 129 16.62 -10.69 4.90
CA TYR A 129 17.45 -11.59 5.69
C TYR A 129 18.83 -11.81 5.05
N SER A 130 18.90 -11.91 3.71
CA SER A 130 20.17 -11.99 3.00
C SER A 130 21.00 -10.73 3.19
N TRP A 131 20.40 -9.55 3.05
CA TRP A 131 21.04 -8.26 3.27
C TRP A 131 21.61 -8.13 4.69
N ILE A 132 20.83 -8.50 5.72
CA ILE A 132 21.28 -8.50 7.11
C ILE A 132 22.46 -9.42 7.30
N LEU A 133 22.39 -10.66 6.77
CA LEU A 133 23.44 -11.65 6.93
C LEU A 133 24.75 -11.21 6.27
N GLU A 134 24.69 -10.72 5.03
CA GLU A 134 25.85 -10.22 4.29
C GLU A 134 26.53 -9.06 5.03
N HIS A 135 25.74 -8.06 5.47
CA HIS A 135 26.28 -6.91 6.20
C HIS A 135 26.82 -7.28 7.59
N TYR A 136 26.22 -8.28 8.24
CA TYR A 136 26.75 -8.81 9.50
C TYR A 136 28.10 -9.49 9.29
N MET A 137 28.22 -10.35 8.28
CA MET A 137 29.47 -11.06 7.96
C MET A 137 30.59 -10.11 7.53
N ASP A 138 30.24 -9.01 6.87
CA ASP A 138 31.17 -7.96 6.47
C ASP A 138 31.55 -7.00 7.62
N GLY A 139 30.98 -7.17 8.82
CA GLY A 139 31.21 -6.29 9.96
C GLY A 139 30.68 -4.86 9.79
N LYS A 140 29.69 -4.67 8.90
CA LYS A 140 29.09 -3.37 8.58
C LYS A 140 27.89 -3.02 9.46
N LEU A 141 27.36 -3.98 10.24
CA LEU A 141 26.25 -3.72 11.17
C LEU A 141 26.77 -3.30 12.54
N ASN A 142 26.24 -2.18 13.03
CA ASN A 142 26.45 -1.68 14.37
C ASN A 142 25.14 -1.71 15.14
N GLY A 143 25.10 -2.36 16.31
CA GLY A 143 23.90 -2.56 17.11
C GLY A 143 23.23 -1.27 17.64
N ASN A 144 23.87 -0.11 17.47
CA ASN A 144 23.33 1.18 17.88
C ASN A 144 22.85 2.04 16.71
N GLU A 145 22.78 1.49 15.51
CA GLU A 145 22.37 2.19 14.30
C GLU A 145 21.08 1.62 13.72
N VAL A 146 20.32 2.49 13.05
CA VAL A 146 19.14 2.13 12.28
C VAL A 146 19.51 2.14 10.80
N TYR A 147 19.27 1.03 10.13
CA TYR A 147 19.56 0.86 8.71
C TYR A 147 18.26 0.91 7.91
N GLY A 148 18.22 1.78 6.90
CA GLY A 148 17.12 1.82 5.95
C GLY A 148 17.42 0.93 4.75
N VAL A 149 16.54 -0.03 4.49
CA VAL A 149 16.59 -0.88 3.28
C VAL A 149 15.23 -0.81 2.59
N GLY A 150 15.21 -0.85 1.27
CA GLY A 150 13.95 -0.59 0.59
C GLY A 150 13.95 -0.91 -0.90
N ILE A 151 13.69 0.10 -1.71
CA ILE A 151 13.53 -0.04 -3.16
C ILE A 151 14.85 -0.41 -3.83
N GLU A 152 15.96 0.20 -3.42
CA GLU A 152 17.28 -0.04 -4.00
C GLU A 152 17.73 -1.49 -3.83
N GLU A 153 17.34 -2.12 -2.73
CA GLU A 153 17.59 -3.54 -2.46
C GLU A 153 16.50 -4.45 -3.05
N GLU A 154 15.58 -3.90 -3.82
CA GLU A 154 14.45 -4.62 -4.43
C GLU A 154 13.60 -5.42 -3.42
N ILE A 155 13.44 -4.91 -2.19
CA ILE A 155 12.66 -5.56 -1.14
C ILE A 155 11.17 -5.43 -1.40
N PHE A 156 10.74 -4.33 -2.02
CA PHE A 156 9.34 -4.11 -2.39
C PHE A 156 9.13 -4.41 -3.86
N ILE A 157 8.25 -5.37 -4.15
CA ILE A 157 7.96 -5.84 -5.51
C ILE A 157 6.51 -5.55 -5.84
N PRO A 158 6.23 -4.65 -6.80
CA PRO A 158 4.87 -4.42 -7.25
C PRO A 158 4.41 -5.56 -8.16
N ILE A 159 3.20 -6.08 -7.89
CA ILE A 159 2.54 -7.12 -8.69
C ILE A 159 1.22 -6.53 -9.18
N PHE A 160 1.16 -6.22 -10.47
CA PHE A 160 0.01 -5.55 -11.09
C PHE A 160 -1.00 -6.57 -11.61
N THR A 161 -2.27 -6.16 -11.66
CA THR A 161 -3.31 -6.79 -12.47
C THR A 161 -3.59 -5.94 -13.71
N ASP A 162 -4.51 -6.38 -14.58
CA ASP A 162 -4.94 -5.61 -15.75
C ASP A 162 -5.74 -4.34 -15.38
N GLU A 163 -6.11 -4.19 -14.10
CA GLU A 163 -6.77 -3.00 -13.57
C GLU A 163 -5.84 -1.77 -13.49
N VAL A 164 -4.52 -1.99 -13.48
CA VAL A 164 -3.53 -0.90 -13.50
C VAL A 164 -3.09 -0.66 -14.95
N PRO A 165 -3.33 0.54 -15.51
CA PRO A 165 -2.89 0.87 -16.87
C PRO A 165 -1.39 0.66 -17.08
N LYS A 166 -0.98 0.20 -18.26
CA LYS A 166 0.43 -0.11 -18.58
C LYS A 166 1.37 1.08 -18.37
N GLU A 167 0.91 2.29 -18.68
CA GLU A 167 1.64 3.54 -18.45
C GLU A 167 1.92 3.80 -16.96
N VAL A 168 0.95 3.43 -16.09
CA VAL A 168 1.11 3.56 -14.64
C VAL A 168 2.10 2.51 -14.13
N GLN A 169 2.01 1.25 -14.62
CA GLN A 169 2.97 0.18 -14.30
C GLN A 169 4.40 0.64 -14.64
N GLN A 170 4.60 1.15 -15.86
CA GLN A 170 5.90 1.67 -16.33
C GLN A 170 6.40 2.83 -15.46
N THR A 171 5.50 3.72 -15.03
CA THR A 171 5.86 4.83 -14.14
C THR A 171 6.34 4.32 -12.79
N VAL A 172 5.66 3.33 -12.21
CA VAL A 172 6.08 2.70 -10.95
C VAL A 172 7.45 2.05 -11.11
N GLU A 173 7.66 1.23 -12.16
CA GLU A 173 8.92 0.54 -12.43
C GLU A 173 10.09 1.51 -12.64
N ASN A 174 9.85 2.64 -13.33
CA ASN A 174 10.88 3.66 -13.54
C ASN A 174 11.28 4.39 -12.25
N ASN A 175 10.37 4.53 -11.29
CA ASN A 175 10.66 5.12 -9.98
C ASN A 175 11.33 4.13 -8.99
N MET A 176 11.54 2.90 -9.41
CA MET A 176 12.26 1.88 -8.63
C MET A 176 13.74 1.74 -9.02
N LYS A 177 14.15 2.42 -10.09
CA LYS A 177 15.54 2.42 -10.61
C LYS A 177 16.31 3.62 -10.08
#